data_6000f5fa980d6fa98808485954c9be06
#
_entry.id   6000f5fa980d6fa98808485954c9be06
#
_cell.length_a   1.000
_cell.length_b   1.000
_cell.length_c   1.000
_cell.angle_alpha   90.00
_cell.angle_beta   90.00
_cell.angle_gamma   90.00
#
_symmetry.space_group_name_H-M   'P 1'
#
loop_
_entity.id
_entity.type
_entity.pdbx_description
1 polymer ?
#
loop_
_entity_poly.entity_id
_entity_poly.type
_entity_poly.pdbx_seq_one_letter_code
_entity_poly.pdbx_strand_id
1 'polypeptide(L)'
;IHHRLVGSEMCIRDSHMKHQLDGVDIHIATGGRPFDANGEVVIMLHGSGQNHLTWVLQSRYFAYRGFSVLAPDFPGHGMSTGAPPATIEDMAAWVIRLMDSLQVSVATLVGHSQGCLIAIEAAAANPQRIKRVALIAGAMAIPVSQQLLDMSDNALAKAIGVMTSWGHGPMAHMHDNTQPGHSFIGYGRRLMALNDNDALRADLNACNAYQNGLAAAQSLTQPALCILAENDRMTPLKFGRQMVATLANADMTIIADA
;
A
#
# COMPACT_ATOMS: atom_id res chain seq x y z
N ILE A 1 37.95 2.30 -25.51
CA ILE A 1 37.23 1.44 -24.56
C ILE A 1 35.88 2.08 -24.28
N HIS A 2 34.93 1.84 -25.18
CA HIS A 2 33.50 2.12 -24.95
C HIS A 2 32.81 0.80 -24.73
N HIS A 3 32.66 0.37 -23.49
CA HIS A 3 31.83 -0.78 -23.16
C HIS A 3 31.09 -0.64 -21.84
N ARG A 4 29.75 -0.62 -21.95
CA ARG A 4 28.76 -1.15 -21.03
C ARG A 4 28.44 -0.35 -19.76
N LEU A 5 27.73 0.74 -19.96
CA LEU A 5 26.73 1.20 -19.01
C LEU A 5 25.28 0.95 -19.48
N VAL A 6 25.12 0.18 -20.56
CA VAL A 6 23.79 -0.08 -21.17
C VAL A 6 22.89 -0.95 -20.29
N GLY A 7 23.44 -1.80 -19.42
CA GLY A 7 22.63 -2.70 -18.59
C GLY A 7 22.00 -2.04 -17.36
N SER A 8 22.66 -1.05 -16.76
CA SER A 8 22.17 -0.39 -15.56
C SER A 8 21.06 0.64 -15.85
N GLU A 9 21.19 1.38 -16.94
CA GLU A 9 20.16 2.33 -17.37
C GLU A 9 18.89 1.63 -17.85
N MET A 10 19.00 0.46 -18.51
CA MET A 10 17.84 -0.33 -18.90
C MET A 10 17.09 -0.89 -17.67
N CYS A 11 17.79 -1.37 -16.64
CA CYS A 11 17.18 -1.84 -15.40
C CYS A 11 16.47 -0.72 -14.61
N ILE A 12 16.95 0.52 -14.71
CA ILE A 12 16.33 1.67 -14.04
C ILE A 12 15.13 2.18 -14.82
N ARG A 13 15.18 2.23 -16.14
CA ARG A 13 14.07 2.68 -17.00
C ARG A 13 12.85 1.77 -16.93
N ASP A 14 13.05 0.45 -16.77
CA ASP A 14 11.97 -0.54 -16.70
C ASP A 14 11.43 -0.75 -15.28
N SER A 15 11.94 -0.04 -14.28
CA SER A 15 11.53 -0.22 -12.88
C SER A 15 10.34 0.63 -12.47
N HIS A 16 9.98 1.64 -13.27
CA HIS A 16 8.88 2.57 -13.01
C HIS A 16 8.38 3.23 -14.30
N MET A 17 7.14 3.68 -14.25
CA MET A 17 6.51 4.45 -15.32
C MET A 17 5.87 5.72 -14.75
N LYS A 18 5.78 6.76 -15.57
CA LYS A 18 4.98 7.95 -15.30
C LYS A 18 3.69 7.85 -16.10
N HIS A 19 2.59 8.16 -15.47
CA HIS A 19 1.26 8.11 -16.08
C HIS A 19 0.47 9.36 -15.71
N GLN A 20 -0.33 9.87 -16.65
CA GLN A 20 -1.22 11.01 -16.41
C GLN A 20 -2.60 10.47 -16.06
N LEU A 21 -3.13 10.83 -14.88
CA LEU A 21 -4.48 10.49 -14.47
C LEU A 21 -5.15 11.71 -13.84
N ASP A 22 -6.32 12.07 -14.34
CA ASP A 22 -7.10 13.23 -13.84
C ASP A 22 -6.29 14.56 -13.86
N GLY A 23 -5.35 14.70 -14.80
CA GLY A 23 -4.48 15.88 -14.90
C GLY A 23 -3.29 15.88 -13.94
N VAL A 24 -3.05 14.79 -13.25
CA VAL A 24 -1.99 14.62 -12.24
C VAL A 24 -0.93 13.63 -12.73
N ASP A 25 0.33 13.92 -12.49
CA ASP A 25 1.45 13.01 -12.77
C ASP A 25 1.51 11.93 -11.70
N ILE A 26 1.28 10.68 -12.11
CA ILE A 26 1.32 9.51 -11.24
C ILE A 26 2.60 8.72 -11.50
N HIS A 27 3.32 8.44 -10.44
CA HIS A 27 4.46 7.54 -10.44
C HIS A 27 4.02 6.12 -10.09
N ILE A 28 4.46 5.15 -10.89
CA ILE A 28 4.09 3.74 -10.70
C ILE A 28 5.35 2.88 -10.82
N ALA A 29 5.72 2.18 -9.76
CA ALA A 29 6.78 1.20 -9.82
C ALA A 29 6.27 -0.11 -10.42
N THR A 30 7.05 -0.70 -11.34
CA THR A 30 6.68 -1.93 -12.08
C THR A 30 7.56 -3.14 -11.71
N GLY A 31 8.37 -3.01 -10.66
CA GLY A 31 9.23 -4.08 -10.16
C GLY A 31 10.40 -4.45 -11.07
N GLY A 32 10.78 -3.58 -12.02
CA GLY A 32 11.93 -3.78 -12.92
C GLY A 32 11.59 -4.59 -14.18
N ARG A 33 10.32 -4.64 -14.55
CA ARG A 33 9.83 -5.21 -15.81
C ARG A 33 8.85 -4.25 -16.48
N PRO A 34 8.77 -4.22 -17.81
CA PRO A 34 7.75 -3.48 -18.52
C PRO A 34 6.35 -3.92 -18.10
N PHE A 35 5.44 -2.95 -17.98
CA PHE A 35 4.04 -3.22 -17.70
C PHE A 35 3.34 -3.76 -18.96
N ASP A 36 2.50 -4.77 -18.78
CA ASP A 36 1.62 -5.34 -19.81
C ASP A 36 0.19 -5.43 -19.26
N ALA A 37 -0.72 -4.66 -19.83
CA ALA A 37 -2.13 -4.63 -19.42
C ALA A 37 -2.88 -5.96 -19.68
N ASN A 38 -2.38 -6.79 -20.60
CA ASN A 38 -2.95 -8.09 -20.93
C ASN A 38 -2.38 -9.23 -20.07
N GLY A 39 -1.35 -8.95 -19.26
CA GLY A 39 -0.76 -9.89 -18.33
C GLY A 39 -1.60 -10.15 -17.10
N GLU A 40 -1.14 -11.00 -16.19
CA GLU A 40 -1.75 -11.15 -14.86
C GLU A 40 -1.35 -9.94 -14.00
N VAL A 41 -2.27 -8.96 -13.92
CA VAL A 41 -1.98 -7.67 -13.26
C VAL A 41 -2.15 -7.76 -11.75
N VAL A 42 -1.14 -7.28 -11.03
CA VAL A 42 -1.14 -7.11 -9.56
C VAL A 42 -0.92 -5.64 -9.22
N ILE A 43 -1.85 -5.04 -8.50
CA ILE A 43 -1.77 -3.65 -8.03
C ILE A 43 -1.50 -3.65 -6.52
N MET A 44 -0.40 -3.02 -6.11
CA MET A 44 0.06 -2.99 -4.72
C MET A 44 -0.21 -1.61 -4.11
N LEU A 45 -1.13 -1.55 -3.14
CA LEU A 45 -1.63 -0.34 -2.51
C LEU A 45 -0.94 -0.13 -1.16
N HIS A 46 -0.23 0.98 -1.03
CA HIS A 46 0.52 1.30 0.19
C HIS A 46 -0.37 1.74 1.36
N GLY A 47 0.17 1.76 2.57
CA GLY A 47 -0.50 2.23 3.79
C GLY A 47 -0.36 3.73 4.00
N SER A 48 -0.97 4.23 5.08
CA SER A 48 -0.99 5.67 5.42
C SER A 48 0.40 6.26 5.51
N GLY A 49 0.61 7.36 4.78
CA GLY A 49 1.88 8.08 4.71
C GLY A 49 3.01 7.31 4.05
N GLN A 50 2.74 6.19 3.40
CA GLN A 50 3.74 5.40 2.67
C GLN A 50 3.75 5.78 1.18
N ASN A 51 4.46 5.00 0.36
CA ASN A 51 4.52 5.13 -1.10
C ASN A 51 5.03 3.82 -1.72
N HIS A 52 5.27 3.79 -3.05
CA HIS A 52 5.73 2.60 -3.78
C HIS A 52 6.96 1.91 -3.17
N LEU A 53 7.81 2.64 -2.44
CA LEU A 53 9.01 2.08 -1.82
C LEU A 53 8.70 1.02 -0.75
N THR A 54 7.49 1.00 -0.20
CA THR A 54 7.01 -0.10 0.67
C THR A 54 7.07 -1.44 -0.04
N TRP A 55 6.89 -1.44 -1.36
CA TRP A 55 6.74 -2.63 -2.20
C TRP A 55 7.98 -3.03 -3.00
N VAL A 56 9.14 -2.40 -2.76
CA VAL A 56 10.36 -2.62 -3.57
C VAL A 56 10.72 -4.09 -3.74
N LEU A 57 10.68 -4.88 -2.67
CA LEU A 57 11.05 -6.29 -2.72
C LEU A 57 9.94 -7.13 -3.35
N GLN A 58 8.70 -6.89 -2.98
CA GLN A 58 7.53 -7.65 -3.42
C GLN A 58 7.23 -7.36 -4.91
N SER A 59 7.24 -6.10 -5.32
CA SER A 59 7.02 -5.73 -6.73
C SER A 59 8.04 -6.42 -7.64
N ARG A 60 9.33 -6.40 -7.25
CA ARG A 60 10.38 -7.10 -7.98
C ARG A 60 10.17 -8.61 -8.00
N TYR A 61 9.84 -9.19 -6.86
CA TYR A 61 9.61 -10.63 -6.73
C TYR A 61 8.51 -11.11 -7.69
N PHE A 62 7.36 -10.44 -7.72
CA PHE A 62 6.23 -10.80 -8.57
C PHE A 62 6.52 -10.50 -10.05
N ALA A 63 7.10 -9.35 -10.38
CA ALA A 63 7.45 -8.99 -11.76
C ALA A 63 8.38 -10.02 -12.42
N TYR A 64 9.37 -10.52 -11.69
CA TYR A 64 10.28 -11.56 -12.19
C TYR A 64 9.70 -12.98 -12.20
N ARG A 65 8.45 -13.15 -11.72
CA ARG A 65 7.66 -14.40 -11.83
C ARG A 65 6.53 -14.32 -12.85
N GLY A 66 6.57 -13.29 -13.71
CA GLY A 66 5.65 -13.19 -14.85
C GLY A 66 4.36 -12.41 -14.57
N PHE A 67 4.24 -11.79 -13.38
CA PHE A 67 3.12 -10.88 -13.12
C PHE A 67 3.40 -9.49 -13.70
N SER A 68 2.36 -8.82 -14.16
CA SER A 68 2.40 -7.42 -14.53
C SER A 68 2.10 -6.58 -13.30
N VAL A 69 3.13 -5.94 -12.72
CA VAL A 69 3.03 -5.30 -11.41
C VAL A 69 2.86 -3.79 -11.54
N LEU A 70 1.94 -3.24 -10.76
CA LEU A 70 1.76 -1.81 -10.54
C LEU A 70 1.81 -1.53 -9.03
N ALA A 71 2.78 -0.75 -8.60
CA ALA A 71 2.83 -0.18 -7.26
C ALA A 71 2.78 1.35 -7.38
N PRO A 72 1.57 1.94 -7.48
CA PRO A 72 1.42 3.37 -7.65
C PRO A 72 1.68 4.12 -6.35
N ASP A 73 2.19 5.35 -6.50
CA ASP A 73 2.06 6.38 -5.47
C ASP A 73 0.70 7.06 -5.65
N PHE A 74 -0.13 7.11 -4.60
CA PHE A 74 -1.34 7.92 -4.63
C PHE A 74 -0.99 9.40 -4.84
N PRO A 75 -1.90 10.26 -5.35
CA PRO A 75 -1.67 11.70 -5.43
C PRO A 75 -1.16 12.26 -4.09
N GLY A 76 -0.16 13.14 -4.13
CA GLY A 76 0.50 13.70 -2.95
C GLY A 76 1.49 12.77 -2.24
N HIS A 77 1.72 11.55 -2.76
CA HIS A 77 2.65 10.59 -2.17
C HIS A 77 3.83 10.33 -3.08
N GLY A 78 4.99 10.08 -2.46
CA GLY A 78 6.21 9.66 -3.14
C GLY A 78 6.64 10.60 -4.27
N MET A 79 6.50 10.13 -5.50
CA MET A 79 6.87 10.87 -6.71
C MET A 79 5.63 11.30 -7.53
N SER A 80 4.42 11.04 -7.05
CA SER A 80 3.18 11.51 -7.65
C SER A 80 2.87 12.93 -7.22
N THR A 81 2.33 13.74 -8.14
CA THR A 81 1.88 15.11 -7.85
C THR A 81 0.40 15.13 -7.44
N GLY A 82 -0.14 16.32 -7.16
CA GLY A 82 -1.55 16.52 -6.83
C GLY A 82 -1.86 16.40 -5.34
N ALA A 83 -3.12 16.63 -4.98
CA ALA A 83 -3.57 16.55 -3.60
C ALA A 83 -3.93 15.11 -3.22
N PRO A 84 -3.64 14.65 -1.98
CA PRO A 84 -4.07 13.35 -1.50
C PRO A 84 -5.60 13.22 -1.54
N PRO A 85 -6.16 12.05 -1.94
CA PRO A 85 -7.60 11.82 -1.86
C PRO A 85 -8.08 11.88 -0.40
N ALA A 86 -9.30 12.39 -0.20
CA ALA A 86 -9.80 12.70 1.14
C ALA A 86 -10.45 11.52 1.88
N THR A 87 -10.92 10.49 1.14
CA THR A 87 -11.64 9.35 1.70
C THR A 87 -11.13 8.02 1.16
N ILE A 88 -11.39 6.94 1.87
CA ILE A 88 -11.07 5.56 1.40
C ILE A 88 -11.86 5.25 0.11
N GLU A 89 -13.10 5.70 0.03
CA GLU A 89 -13.96 5.53 -1.14
C GLU A 89 -13.41 6.24 -2.38
N ASP A 90 -12.88 7.47 -2.21
CA ASP A 90 -12.22 8.21 -3.29
C ASP A 90 -10.95 7.51 -3.76
N MET A 91 -10.16 6.96 -2.82
CA MET A 91 -8.96 6.18 -3.12
C MET A 91 -9.32 4.89 -3.88
N ALA A 92 -10.38 4.19 -3.47
CA ALA A 92 -10.88 3.00 -4.15
C ALA A 92 -11.37 3.32 -5.57
N ALA A 93 -12.13 4.39 -5.73
CA ALA A 93 -12.57 4.86 -7.05
C ALA A 93 -11.39 5.29 -7.93
N TRP A 94 -10.36 5.91 -7.33
CA TRP A 94 -9.13 6.28 -8.03
C TRP A 94 -8.38 5.04 -8.58
N VAL A 95 -8.32 3.94 -7.80
CA VAL A 95 -7.71 2.68 -8.28
C VAL A 95 -8.43 2.17 -9.53
N ILE A 96 -9.76 2.23 -9.58
CA ILE A 96 -10.53 1.81 -10.75
C ILE A 96 -10.27 2.72 -11.95
N ARG A 97 -10.23 4.05 -11.74
CA ARG A 97 -9.85 5.00 -12.82
C ARG A 97 -8.42 4.76 -13.33
N LEU A 98 -7.49 4.42 -12.44
CA LEU A 98 -6.13 4.04 -12.84
C LEU A 98 -6.16 2.79 -13.72
N MET A 99 -6.91 1.75 -13.35
CA MET A 99 -7.09 0.55 -14.16
C MET A 99 -7.67 0.89 -15.53
N ASP A 100 -8.69 1.74 -15.60
CA ASP A 100 -9.30 2.15 -16.88
C ASP A 100 -8.31 2.89 -17.78
N SER A 101 -7.58 3.84 -17.23
CA SER A 101 -6.60 4.64 -17.96
C SER A 101 -5.41 3.82 -18.48
N LEU A 102 -5.08 2.72 -17.81
CA LEU A 102 -4.05 1.75 -18.19
C LEU A 102 -4.60 0.57 -19.00
N GLN A 103 -5.89 0.57 -19.31
CA GLN A 103 -6.59 -0.51 -20.05
C GLN A 103 -6.52 -1.87 -19.34
N VAL A 104 -6.44 -1.87 -18.01
CA VAL A 104 -6.46 -3.09 -17.19
C VAL A 104 -7.90 -3.52 -16.98
N SER A 105 -8.30 -4.63 -17.55
CA SER A 105 -9.67 -5.15 -17.41
C SER A 105 -9.94 -5.75 -16.03
N VAL A 106 -8.99 -6.54 -15.53
CA VAL A 106 -9.10 -7.24 -14.23
C VAL A 106 -7.74 -7.26 -13.54
N ALA A 107 -7.72 -7.05 -12.22
CA ALA A 107 -6.50 -7.10 -11.42
C ALA A 107 -6.66 -7.88 -10.11
N THR A 108 -5.55 -8.30 -9.54
CA THR A 108 -5.42 -8.67 -8.12
C THR A 108 -4.97 -7.45 -7.34
N LEU A 109 -5.64 -7.11 -6.23
CA LEU A 109 -5.21 -6.04 -5.34
C LEU A 109 -4.45 -6.60 -4.14
N VAL A 110 -3.33 -5.97 -3.81
CA VAL A 110 -2.54 -6.24 -2.61
C VAL A 110 -2.52 -4.97 -1.79
N GLY A 111 -3.16 -4.96 -0.63
CA GLY A 111 -3.22 -3.80 0.25
C GLY A 111 -2.42 -4.02 1.53
N HIS A 112 -1.75 -2.97 2.00
CA HIS A 112 -1.11 -2.92 3.31
C HIS A 112 -1.77 -1.86 4.18
N SER A 113 -2.17 -2.21 5.40
CA SER A 113 -2.77 -1.26 6.36
C SER A 113 -3.96 -0.52 5.74
N GLN A 114 -3.93 0.81 5.57
CA GLN A 114 -4.94 1.59 4.84
C GLN A 114 -5.24 1.01 3.45
N GLY A 115 -4.22 0.52 2.75
CA GLY A 115 -4.38 -0.14 1.45
C GLY A 115 -5.33 -1.34 1.50
N CYS A 116 -5.51 -1.98 2.67
CA CYS A 116 -6.52 -3.04 2.85
C CYS A 116 -7.94 -2.49 2.78
N LEU A 117 -8.20 -1.34 3.42
CA LEU A 117 -9.50 -0.67 3.35
C LEU A 117 -9.85 -0.30 1.90
N ILE A 118 -8.86 0.26 1.18
CA ILE A 118 -8.98 0.63 -0.23
C ILE A 118 -9.26 -0.61 -1.09
N ALA A 119 -8.52 -1.70 -0.87
CA ALA A 119 -8.68 -2.94 -1.64
C ALA A 119 -10.07 -3.59 -1.40
N ILE A 120 -10.54 -3.62 -0.15
CA ILE A 120 -11.87 -4.13 0.21
C ILE A 120 -12.96 -3.27 -0.45
N GLU A 121 -12.89 -1.95 -0.32
CA GLU A 121 -13.86 -1.02 -0.90
C GLU A 121 -13.90 -1.12 -2.43
N ALA A 122 -12.74 -1.11 -3.10
CA ALA A 122 -12.65 -1.25 -4.55
C ALA A 122 -13.21 -2.59 -5.05
N ALA A 123 -12.91 -3.70 -4.34
CA ALA A 123 -13.38 -5.03 -4.71
C ALA A 123 -14.89 -5.20 -4.48
N ALA A 124 -15.43 -4.64 -3.40
CA ALA A 124 -16.84 -4.65 -3.09
C ALA A 124 -17.66 -3.86 -4.13
N ALA A 125 -17.18 -2.65 -4.46
CA ALA A 125 -17.86 -1.77 -5.43
C ALA A 125 -17.72 -2.26 -6.88
N ASN A 126 -16.66 -3.02 -7.21
CA ASN A 126 -16.34 -3.43 -8.58
C ASN A 126 -15.97 -4.92 -8.67
N PRO A 127 -16.88 -5.85 -8.31
CA PRO A 127 -16.57 -7.27 -8.18
C PRO A 127 -16.09 -7.94 -9.47
N GLN A 128 -16.45 -7.41 -10.63
CA GLN A 128 -16.01 -7.95 -11.93
C GLN A 128 -14.61 -7.49 -12.35
N ARG A 129 -14.09 -6.44 -11.69
CA ARG A 129 -12.79 -5.84 -12.00
C ARG A 129 -11.66 -6.38 -11.10
N ILE A 130 -12.02 -6.93 -9.95
CA ILE A 130 -11.05 -7.43 -8.97
C ILE A 130 -11.18 -8.95 -8.84
N LYS A 131 -10.11 -9.65 -9.24
CA LYS A 131 -10.04 -11.12 -9.28
C LYS A 131 -9.80 -11.73 -7.89
N ARG A 132 -8.93 -11.09 -7.10
CA ARG A 132 -8.52 -11.53 -5.75
C ARG A 132 -8.03 -10.33 -4.95
N VAL A 133 -8.01 -10.48 -3.62
CA VAL A 133 -7.37 -9.50 -2.73
C VAL A 133 -6.37 -10.18 -1.81
N ALA A 134 -5.25 -9.50 -1.53
CA ALA A 134 -4.35 -9.85 -0.44
C ALA A 134 -4.28 -8.68 0.53
N LEU A 135 -4.59 -8.93 1.81
CA LEU A 135 -4.78 -7.94 2.85
C LEU A 135 -3.70 -8.13 3.93
N ILE A 136 -2.74 -7.22 3.98
CA ILE A 136 -1.55 -7.32 4.83
C ILE A 136 -1.65 -6.32 5.97
N ALA A 137 -1.58 -6.79 7.22
CA ALA A 137 -1.70 -5.97 8.41
C ALA A 137 -2.94 -5.06 8.35
N GLY A 138 -4.12 -5.66 8.11
CA GLY A 138 -5.36 -4.96 7.85
C GLY A 138 -6.47 -5.28 8.84
N ALA A 139 -7.51 -4.47 8.79
CA ALA A 139 -8.77 -4.62 9.51
C ALA A 139 -9.90 -4.00 8.67
N MET A 140 -11.16 -4.17 9.10
CA MET A 140 -12.32 -3.53 8.46
C MET A 140 -12.48 -2.05 8.84
N ALA A 141 -11.82 -1.62 9.91
CA ALA A 141 -11.75 -0.23 10.37
C ALA A 141 -10.38 0.00 11.03
N ILE A 142 -9.82 1.18 10.82
CA ILE A 142 -8.53 1.59 11.40
C ILE A 142 -8.76 2.94 12.11
N PRO A 143 -9.35 2.92 13.33
CA PRO A 143 -9.55 4.16 14.09
C PRO A 143 -8.20 4.76 14.50
N VAL A 144 -8.08 6.07 14.37
CA VAL A 144 -6.87 6.82 14.67
C VAL A 144 -7.06 7.61 15.96
N SER A 145 -6.09 7.54 16.88
CA SER A 145 -6.17 8.32 18.12
C SER A 145 -6.09 9.83 17.83
N GLN A 146 -6.85 10.64 18.60
CA GLN A 146 -6.82 12.08 18.47
C GLN A 146 -5.40 12.65 18.60
N GLN A 147 -4.59 12.08 19.49
CA GLN A 147 -3.20 12.47 19.66
C GLN A 147 -2.37 12.31 18.37
N LEU A 148 -2.59 11.23 17.60
CA LEU A 148 -1.87 11.03 16.33
C LEU A 148 -2.38 11.97 15.24
N LEU A 149 -3.69 12.24 15.20
CA LEU A 149 -4.27 13.24 14.32
C LEU A 149 -3.68 14.63 14.60
N ASP A 150 -3.67 15.05 15.86
CA ASP A 150 -3.10 16.36 16.26
C ASP A 150 -1.60 16.46 15.93
N MET A 151 -0.85 15.36 16.07
CA MET A 151 0.55 15.33 15.67
C MET A 151 0.72 15.42 14.15
N SER A 152 -0.15 14.81 13.36
CA SER A 152 -0.08 14.92 11.89
C SER A 152 -0.34 16.32 11.39
N ASP A 153 -1.17 17.10 12.12
CA ASP A 153 -1.45 18.51 11.81
C ASP A 153 -0.30 19.44 12.22
N ASN A 154 0.25 19.25 13.41
CA ASN A 154 1.08 20.27 14.07
C ASN A 154 2.55 19.87 14.25
N ALA A 155 2.90 18.59 14.06
CA ALA A 155 4.22 18.05 14.35
C ALA A 155 4.54 16.82 13.48
N LEU A 156 4.44 16.97 12.15
CA LEU A 156 4.54 15.88 11.17
C LEU A 156 5.73 14.94 11.41
N ALA A 157 6.93 15.47 11.65
CA ALA A 157 8.10 14.65 11.92
C ALA A 157 7.94 13.76 13.17
N LYS A 158 7.18 14.23 14.18
CA LYS A 158 6.86 13.47 15.38
C LYS A 158 5.83 12.39 15.08
N ALA A 159 4.80 12.70 14.29
CA ALA A 159 3.81 11.73 13.84
C ALA A 159 4.47 10.59 13.05
N ILE A 160 5.34 10.92 12.09
CA ILE A 160 6.15 9.94 11.33
C ILE A 160 6.99 9.08 12.27
N GLY A 161 7.65 9.69 13.26
CA GLY A 161 8.45 8.98 14.26
C GLY A 161 7.64 7.97 15.08
N VAL A 162 6.45 8.35 15.52
CA VAL A 162 5.51 7.51 16.28
C VAL A 162 5.01 6.35 15.40
N MET A 163 4.52 6.63 14.21
CA MET A 163 4.02 5.60 13.29
C MET A 163 5.09 4.59 12.92
N THR A 164 6.29 5.06 12.61
CA THR A 164 7.40 4.17 12.27
C THR A 164 7.81 3.31 13.47
N SER A 165 7.83 3.89 14.67
CA SER A 165 8.15 3.15 15.89
C SER A 165 7.11 2.09 16.22
N TRP A 166 5.81 2.37 16.03
CA TRP A 166 4.74 1.42 16.33
C TRP A 166 4.57 0.35 15.25
N GLY A 167 4.87 0.68 14.00
CA GLY A 167 4.78 -0.24 12.86
C GLY A 167 5.95 -1.22 12.75
N HIS A 168 6.90 -1.22 13.70
CA HIS A 168 8.03 -2.14 13.72
C HIS A 168 8.13 -2.83 15.07
N GLY A 169 8.37 -4.14 15.03
CA GLY A 169 8.56 -4.96 16.23
C GLY A 169 9.85 -4.60 17.00
N PRO A 170 10.00 -5.15 18.24
CA PRO A 170 11.16 -4.85 19.10
C PRO A 170 12.52 -5.11 18.44
N MET A 171 12.62 -6.12 17.60
CA MET A 171 13.87 -6.49 16.93
C MET A 171 14.37 -5.40 15.97
N ALA A 172 13.46 -4.68 15.30
CA ALA A 172 13.85 -3.58 14.41
C ALA A 172 14.41 -2.36 15.18
N HIS A 173 14.09 -2.23 16.48
CA HIS A 173 14.65 -1.20 17.35
C HIS A 173 16.00 -1.58 17.95
N MET A 174 16.27 -2.87 18.16
CA MET A 174 17.47 -3.38 18.84
C MET A 174 18.53 -3.86 17.86
N HIS A 175 18.09 -4.47 16.78
CA HIS A 175 18.93 -5.08 15.75
C HIS A 175 18.39 -4.66 14.39
N ASP A 176 18.75 -3.47 13.96
CA ASP A 176 18.21 -2.81 12.77
C ASP A 176 18.05 -3.72 11.55
N ASN A 177 18.99 -4.57 11.30
CA ASN A 177 18.91 -5.72 10.38
C ASN A 177 20.30 -6.40 10.30
N THR A 178 20.37 -7.45 9.50
CA THR A 178 21.61 -8.19 9.24
C THR A 178 22.58 -7.46 8.29
N GLN A 179 22.19 -6.32 7.73
CA GLN A 179 23.00 -5.53 6.81
C GLN A 179 23.57 -4.30 7.53
N PRO A 180 24.88 -4.19 7.70
CA PRO A 180 25.50 -3.03 8.34
C PRO A 180 25.13 -1.71 7.66
N GLY A 181 24.81 -0.69 8.47
CA GLY A 181 24.44 0.64 7.95
C GLY A 181 23.00 0.79 7.46
N HIS A 182 22.17 -0.23 7.57
CA HIS A 182 20.75 -0.18 7.25
C HIS A 182 19.90 -0.10 8.52
N SER A 183 18.83 0.68 8.50
CA SER A 183 17.87 0.80 9.59
C SER A 183 16.45 0.71 9.04
N PHE A 184 15.66 -0.30 9.46
CA PHE A 184 14.26 -0.42 9.07
C PHE A 184 13.45 0.80 9.51
N ILE A 185 13.67 1.27 10.74
CA ILE A 185 13.01 2.46 11.28
C ILE A 185 13.46 3.71 10.53
N GLY A 186 14.77 3.84 10.25
CA GLY A 186 15.32 4.92 9.44
C GLY A 186 14.76 4.94 8.03
N TYR A 187 14.64 3.76 7.42
CA TYR A 187 14.03 3.60 6.10
C TYR A 187 12.56 4.03 6.10
N GLY A 188 11.76 3.53 7.04
CA GLY A 188 10.35 3.91 7.17
C GLY A 188 10.15 5.42 7.37
N ARG A 189 10.95 6.06 8.24
CA ARG A 189 10.92 7.52 8.43
C ARG A 189 11.25 8.28 7.15
N ARG A 190 12.29 7.86 6.45
CA ARG A 190 12.69 8.50 5.20
C ARG A 190 11.66 8.33 4.10
N LEU A 191 11.07 7.14 3.98
CA LEU A 191 10.01 6.84 3.03
C LEU A 191 8.82 7.78 3.24
N MET A 192 8.33 7.91 4.47
CA MET A 192 7.21 8.80 4.78
C MET A 192 7.55 10.29 4.58
N ALA A 193 8.80 10.69 4.82
CA ALA A 193 9.27 12.05 4.62
C ALA A 193 9.46 12.45 3.13
N LEU A 194 9.28 11.53 2.18
CA LEU A 194 9.28 11.83 0.74
C LEU A 194 7.93 12.29 0.21
N ASN A 195 6.87 12.14 1.00
CA ASN A 195 5.52 12.54 0.60
C ASN A 195 5.31 14.03 0.84
N ASP A 196 4.27 14.59 0.23
CA ASP A 196 3.80 15.93 0.56
C ASP A 196 3.41 16.04 2.05
N ASN A 197 3.56 17.21 2.63
CA ASN A 197 3.33 17.42 4.07
C ASN A 197 1.90 17.06 4.51
N ASP A 198 0.92 17.18 3.61
CA ASP A 198 -0.48 16.89 3.90
C ASP A 198 -0.87 15.41 3.72
N ALA A 199 -0.01 14.60 3.10
CA ALA A 199 -0.33 13.21 2.75
C ALA A 199 -0.67 12.35 3.98
N LEU A 200 0.19 12.35 5.00
CA LEU A 200 -0.06 11.57 6.21
C LEU A 200 -1.33 12.02 6.94
N ARG A 201 -1.57 13.34 7.02
CA ARG A 201 -2.76 13.90 7.64
C ARG A 201 -4.03 13.46 6.91
N ALA A 202 -4.04 13.56 5.58
CA ALA A 202 -5.17 13.14 4.76
C ALA A 202 -5.48 11.65 4.96
N ASP A 203 -4.46 10.80 4.92
CA ASP A 203 -4.59 9.36 5.09
C ASP A 203 -5.14 8.96 6.46
N LEU A 204 -4.61 9.56 7.53
CA LEU A 204 -5.08 9.27 8.89
C LEU A 204 -6.52 9.72 9.10
N ASN A 205 -6.91 10.87 8.55
CA ASN A 205 -8.29 11.34 8.57
C ASN A 205 -9.21 10.43 7.75
N ALA A 206 -8.80 9.99 6.56
CA ALA A 206 -9.55 9.06 5.72
C ALA A 206 -9.78 7.72 6.45
N CYS A 207 -8.74 7.16 7.07
CA CYS A 207 -8.87 5.94 7.88
C CYS A 207 -9.84 6.10 9.04
N ASN A 208 -9.71 7.22 9.79
CA ASN A 208 -10.53 7.49 10.97
C ASN A 208 -12.00 7.75 10.63
N ALA A 209 -12.28 8.34 9.49
CA ALA A 209 -13.63 8.65 9.02
C ALA A 209 -14.34 7.47 8.35
N TYR A 210 -13.60 6.43 7.91
CA TYR A 210 -14.16 5.33 7.13
C TYR A 210 -15.08 4.43 7.96
N GLN A 211 -16.33 4.27 7.53
CA GLN A 211 -17.37 3.51 8.23
C GLN A 211 -17.90 2.31 7.44
N ASN A 212 -17.61 2.20 6.15
CA ASN A 212 -18.21 1.19 5.27
C ASN A 212 -17.54 -0.20 5.34
N GLY A 213 -16.44 -0.36 6.09
CA GLY A 213 -15.59 -1.54 6.02
C GLY A 213 -16.26 -2.86 6.36
N LEU A 214 -17.22 -2.89 7.30
CA LEU A 214 -17.99 -4.08 7.60
C LEU A 214 -18.90 -4.48 6.42
N ALA A 215 -19.66 -3.55 5.88
CA ALA A 215 -20.57 -3.81 4.76
C ALA A 215 -19.80 -4.21 3.49
N ALA A 216 -18.71 -3.52 3.20
CA ALA A 216 -17.83 -3.85 2.08
C ALA A 216 -17.22 -5.25 2.22
N ALA A 217 -16.71 -5.62 3.41
CA ALA A 217 -16.17 -6.96 3.66
C ALA A 217 -17.23 -8.06 3.53
N GLN A 218 -18.45 -7.83 4.01
CA GLN A 218 -19.58 -8.77 3.88
C GLN A 218 -20.01 -9.00 2.42
N SER A 219 -19.88 -7.99 1.58
CA SER A 219 -20.23 -8.09 0.16
C SER A 219 -19.14 -8.67 -0.73
N LEU A 220 -17.89 -8.81 -0.20
CA LEU A 220 -16.76 -9.28 -0.95
C LEU A 220 -16.83 -10.78 -1.19
N THR A 221 -16.94 -11.19 -2.46
CA THR A 221 -17.06 -12.59 -2.88
C THR A 221 -15.76 -13.17 -3.43
N GLN A 222 -14.78 -12.34 -3.75
CA GLN A 222 -13.50 -12.74 -4.30
C GLN A 222 -12.66 -13.50 -3.27
N PRO A 223 -11.79 -14.41 -3.70
CA PRO A 223 -10.81 -15.03 -2.83
C PRO A 223 -9.92 -13.98 -2.17
N ALA A 224 -9.78 -14.05 -0.86
CA ALA A 224 -8.98 -13.15 -0.05
C ALA A 224 -7.86 -13.92 0.68
N LEU A 225 -6.64 -13.38 0.69
CA LEU A 225 -5.55 -13.83 1.54
C LEU A 225 -5.26 -12.75 2.58
N CYS A 226 -5.42 -13.09 3.86
CA CYS A 226 -5.11 -12.20 4.96
C CYS A 226 -3.77 -12.58 5.60
N ILE A 227 -2.79 -11.68 5.58
CA ILE A 227 -1.48 -11.84 6.21
C ILE A 227 -1.43 -10.90 7.40
N LEU A 228 -1.43 -11.46 8.61
CA LEU A 228 -1.51 -10.72 9.87
C LEU A 228 -0.22 -10.92 10.68
N ALA A 229 0.14 -9.93 11.49
CA ALA A 229 1.26 -10.04 12.40
C ALA A 229 0.75 -10.30 13.83
N GLU A 230 1.46 -11.15 14.56
CA GLU A 230 1.03 -11.60 15.89
C GLU A 230 1.00 -10.46 16.92
N ASN A 231 2.01 -9.59 16.87
CA ASN A 231 2.22 -8.50 17.82
C ASN A 231 1.91 -7.12 17.24
N ASP A 232 1.12 -7.05 16.16
CA ASP A 232 0.78 -5.80 15.49
C ASP A 232 0.09 -4.81 16.45
N ARG A 233 0.67 -3.62 16.58
CA ARG A 233 0.16 -2.53 17.43
C ARG A 233 -0.67 -1.51 16.68
N MET A 234 -0.53 -1.46 15.34
CA MET A 234 -1.25 -0.53 14.49
C MET A 234 -2.61 -1.09 14.07
N THR A 235 -2.63 -2.36 13.65
CA THR A 235 -3.84 -3.12 13.30
C THR A 235 -3.85 -4.43 14.08
N PRO A 236 -4.19 -4.41 15.39
CA PRO A 236 -4.07 -5.55 16.27
C PRO A 236 -4.72 -6.83 15.73
N LEU A 237 -4.03 -7.95 15.89
CA LEU A 237 -4.40 -9.28 15.36
C LEU A 237 -5.88 -9.62 15.54
N LYS A 238 -6.50 -9.22 16.67
CA LYS A 238 -7.92 -9.47 16.94
C LYS A 238 -8.84 -8.87 15.88
N PHE A 239 -8.52 -7.67 15.36
CA PHE A 239 -9.32 -7.00 14.34
C PHE A 239 -9.10 -7.61 12.95
N GLY A 240 -7.87 -8.04 12.66
CA GLY A 240 -7.58 -8.83 11.47
C GLY A 240 -8.33 -10.17 11.47
N ARG A 241 -8.38 -10.88 12.59
CA ARG A 241 -9.19 -12.12 12.74
C ARG A 241 -10.68 -11.87 12.55
N GLN A 242 -11.21 -10.74 13.03
CA GLN A 242 -12.61 -10.35 12.82
C GLN A 242 -12.88 -10.11 11.31
N MET A 243 -11.94 -9.46 10.61
CA MET A 243 -12.03 -9.28 9.16
C MET A 243 -12.07 -10.63 8.44
N VAL A 244 -11.16 -11.55 8.76
CA VAL A 244 -11.14 -12.91 8.17
C VAL A 244 -12.45 -13.64 8.40
N ALA A 245 -13.02 -13.57 9.60
CA ALA A 245 -14.28 -14.21 9.94
C ALA A 245 -15.50 -13.59 9.21
N THR A 246 -15.37 -12.37 8.73
CA THR A 246 -16.44 -11.64 7.98
C THR A 246 -16.39 -11.95 6.49
N LEU A 247 -15.19 -12.15 5.94
CA LEU A 247 -14.98 -12.42 4.50
C LEU A 247 -15.51 -13.83 4.13
N ALA A 248 -16.27 -13.92 3.05
CA ALA A 248 -16.90 -15.17 2.63
C ALA A 248 -15.91 -16.25 2.15
N ASN A 249 -14.76 -15.84 1.61
CA ASN A 249 -13.75 -16.74 1.01
C ASN A 249 -12.34 -16.24 1.36
N ALA A 250 -11.91 -16.46 2.59
CA ALA A 250 -10.63 -15.94 3.09
C ALA A 250 -9.74 -17.04 3.68
N ASP A 251 -8.49 -17.07 3.21
CA ASP A 251 -7.38 -17.75 3.87
C ASP A 251 -6.62 -16.78 4.78
N MET A 252 -6.03 -17.31 5.86
CA MET A 252 -5.26 -16.50 6.81
C MET A 252 -3.89 -17.10 7.07
N THR A 253 -2.87 -16.24 7.09
CA THR A 253 -1.53 -16.55 7.59
C THR A 253 -1.16 -15.55 8.68
N ILE A 254 -0.60 -16.04 9.79
CA ILE A 254 -0.07 -15.20 10.87
C ILE A 254 1.44 -15.31 10.86
N ILE A 255 2.11 -14.15 10.84
CA ILE A 255 3.56 -14.07 11.00
C ILE A 255 3.84 -14.01 12.50
N ALA A 256 4.46 -15.06 13.02
CA ALA A 256 4.83 -15.14 14.42
C ALA A 256 5.92 -14.11 14.77
N ASP A 257 5.92 -13.64 15.99
CA ASP A 257 6.89 -12.68 16.54
C ASP A 257 7.00 -11.34 15.77
N ALA A 258 6.08 -11.06 14.85
CA ALA A 258 6.02 -9.83 14.07
C ALA A 258 4.98 -8.84 14.63
#